data_3a82e84929bae91bd63b44bafae8ca8d
#
_entry.id   3a82e84929bae91bd63b44bafae8ca8d
#
_cell.length_a   1.000
_cell.length_b   1.000
_cell.length_c   1.000
_cell.angle_alpha   90.00
_cell.angle_beta   90.00
_cell.angle_gamma   90.00
#
_symmetry.space_group_name_H-M   'P 1'
#
loop_
_entity.id
_entity.type
_entity.pdbx_description
1 polymer ?
#
loop_
_entity_poly.entity_id
_entity_poly.type
_entity_poly.pdbx_seq_one_letter_code
_entity_poly.pdbx_strand_id
1 'polypeptide(L)'
;MKRASAALRLVPYITQREGEYGGLESELTLSMDTFGAVRLAYQEETPADRGPRGELWARCSQSLNAAGKPTGKPQWRLVNSTRRRKAMEQLRCQIGFCPAETERGYVFLTGTAEDASHRAGEPVRTAQPPVCLKHLRSATELCPHLWKGHVAFCARATSPWGVIGTRYRLTATGLAPLPVEGDDAPVAYGHPQLGWLLASQLIRELRDYEVVNLDDLVPAAQTAAQRS
;
A
#
# COMPACT_ATOMS: atom_id res chain seq x y z
N MET A 1 -11.88 -11.69 -28.45
CA MET A 1 -12.37 -12.33 -27.22
C MET A 1 -11.38 -13.33 -26.54
N LYS A 2 -10.05 -13.28 -26.77
CA LYS A 2 -9.08 -14.24 -26.16
C LYS A 2 -8.18 -13.63 -25.05
N ARG A 3 -8.35 -12.36 -24.66
CA ARG A 3 -7.54 -11.71 -23.59
C ARG A 3 -7.97 -12.06 -22.16
N ALA A 4 -9.17 -12.58 -21.95
CA ALA A 4 -9.72 -12.82 -20.59
C ALA A 4 -9.11 -14.04 -19.87
N SER A 5 -8.57 -15.03 -20.58
CA SER A 5 -8.16 -16.30 -19.98
C SER A 5 -6.81 -16.29 -19.26
N ALA A 6 -5.87 -15.46 -19.67
CA ALA A 6 -4.55 -15.34 -19.00
C ALA A 6 -4.57 -14.35 -17.83
N ALA A 7 -5.38 -13.29 -17.92
CA ALA A 7 -5.56 -12.29 -16.87
C ALA A 7 -6.18 -12.87 -15.59
N LEU A 8 -6.97 -13.94 -15.69
CA LEU A 8 -7.62 -14.61 -14.56
C LEU A 8 -6.66 -15.42 -13.66
N ARG A 9 -5.41 -15.62 -14.04
CA ARG A 9 -4.45 -16.45 -13.30
C ARG A 9 -3.55 -15.67 -12.36
N LEU A 10 -3.31 -14.38 -12.62
CA LEU A 10 -2.44 -13.55 -11.79
C LEU A 10 -3.27 -12.58 -10.93
N VAL A 11 -3.47 -12.93 -9.67
CA VAL A 11 -4.13 -12.05 -8.70
C VAL A 11 -3.07 -11.43 -7.80
N PRO A 12 -2.94 -10.11 -7.76
CA PRO A 12 -1.96 -9.46 -6.93
C PRO A 12 -2.06 -9.88 -5.46
N TYR A 13 -0.92 -10.03 -4.81
CA TYR A 13 -0.81 -10.39 -3.40
C TYR A 13 -1.62 -9.45 -2.49
N ILE A 14 -1.59 -8.15 -2.79
CA ILE A 14 -2.28 -7.14 -2.00
C ILE A 14 -3.79 -7.09 -2.23
N THR A 15 -4.31 -7.72 -3.30
CA THR A 15 -5.76 -7.71 -3.60
C THR A 15 -6.53 -8.44 -2.52
N GLN A 16 -7.57 -7.80 -1.98
CA GLN A 16 -8.47 -8.40 -0.99
C GLN A 16 -9.19 -9.64 -1.56
N ARG A 17 -9.45 -10.62 -0.72
CA ARG A 17 -10.15 -11.87 -1.06
C ARG A 17 -11.55 -11.89 -0.48
N GLU A 18 -12.44 -12.67 -1.08
CA GLU A 18 -13.77 -12.95 -0.54
C GLU A 18 -13.64 -13.56 0.87
N GLY A 19 -14.44 -13.06 1.81
CA GLY A 19 -14.34 -13.43 3.22
C GLY A 19 -13.32 -12.66 4.04
N GLU A 20 -12.48 -11.83 3.41
CA GLU A 20 -11.65 -10.87 4.13
C GLU A 20 -12.43 -9.57 4.34
N TYR A 21 -12.36 -9.04 5.53
CA TYR A 21 -12.96 -7.75 5.87
C TYR A 21 -11.99 -6.92 6.70
N GLY A 22 -12.01 -5.62 6.47
CA GLY A 22 -11.34 -4.63 7.27
C GLY A 22 -12.34 -3.95 8.21
N GLY A 23 -11.80 -3.32 9.24
CA GLY A 23 -12.60 -2.44 10.09
C GLY A 23 -13.31 -3.17 11.22
N LEU A 24 -12.59 -3.40 12.29
CA LEU A 24 -13.20 -3.59 13.60
C LEU A 24 -13.25 -2.22 14.30
N GLU A 25 -13.86 -1.23 13.62
CA GLU A 25 -13.96 0.15 14.12
C GLU A 25 -14.76 0.20 15.44
N SER A 26 -15.65 -0.75 15.67
CA SER A 26 -16.39 -0.93 16.93
C SER A 26 -15.49 -1.27 18.14
N GLU A 27 -14.26 -1.67 17.91
CA GLU A 27 -13.28 -1.97 18.96
C GLU A 27 -12.36 -0.80 19.30
N LEU A 28 -12.53 0.35 18.62
CA LEU A 28 -11.72 1.53 18.88
C LEU A 28 -12.09 2.21 20.20
N THR A 29 -11.06 2.60 20.92
CA THR A 29 -11.16 3.33 22.19
C THR A 29 -10.04 4.38 22.26
N LEU A 30 -9.93 5.03 23.40
CA LEU A 30 -8.83 5.96 23.71
C LEU A 30 -7.94 5.36 24.79
N SER A 31 -6.64 5.55 24.66
CA SER A 31 -5.64 5.27 25.67
C SER A 31 -4.75 6.47 25.90
N MET A 32 -4.05 6.51 27.01
CA MET A 32 -2.96 7.45 27.23
C MET A 32 -1.62 6.78 26.89
N ASP A 33 -0.75 7.51 26.21
CA ASP A 33 0.62 7.05 26.02
C ASP A 33 1.47 7.27 27.29
N THR A 34 2.73 6.88 27.25
CA THR A 34 3.66 7.01 28.37
C THR A 34 3.95 8.46 28.79
N PHE A 35 3.60 9.43 27.95
CA PHE A 35 3.76 10.87 28.19
C PHE A 35 2.44 11.56 28.61
N GLY A 36 1.36 10.78 28.79
CA GLY A 36 0.04 11.30 29.15
C GLY A 36 -0.78 11.85 27.99
N ALA A 37 -0.32 11.74 26.74
CA ALA A 37 -1.09 12.17 25.59
C ALA A 37 -2.17 11.15 25.23
N VAL A 38 -3.41 11.63 25.00
CA VAL A 38 -4.54 10.81 24.58
C VAL A 38 -4.39 10.42 23.13
N ARG A 39 -4.58 9.16 22.81
CA ARG A 39 -4.47 8.61 21.47
C ARG A 39 -5.54 7.53 21.19
N LEU A 40 -5.81 7.31 19.91
CA LEU A 40 -6.62 6.21 19.42
C LEU A 40 -5.98 4.87 19.78
N ALA A 41 -6.77 3.89 20.18
CA ALA A 41 -6.33 2.54 20.55
C ALA A 41 -7.41 1.52 20.21
N TYR A 42 -7.06 0.23 20.20
CA TYR A 42 -8.05 -0.84 20.29
C TYR A 42 -8.30 -1.21 21.75
N GLN A 43 -9.51 -1.68 22.07
CA GLN A 43 -9.85 -2.19 23.41
C GLN A 43 -8.90 -3.32 23.84
N GLU A 44 -8.60 -4.23 22.91
CA GLU A 44 -7.62 -5.30 23.06
C GLU A 44 -6.45 -5.06 22.09
N GLU A 45 -5.70 -3.98 22.34
CA GLU A 45 -4.56 -3.62 21.53
C GLU A 45 -3.40 -4.59 21.77
N THR A 46 -2.81 -5.06 20.67
CA THR A 46 -1.60 -5.91 20.67
C THR A 46 -0.41 -5.15 20.10
N PRO A 47 0.83 -5.58 20.37
CA PRO A 47 2.01 -4.95 19.75
C PRO A 47 1.99 -4.94 18.22
N ALA A 48 1.27 -5.88 17.58
CA ALA A 48 1.14 -5.94 16.12
C ALA A 48 0.26 -4.83 15.53
N ASP A 49 -0.59 -4.22 16.35
CA ASP A 49 -1.50 -3.14 15.94
C ASP A 49 -0.77 -1.80 15.80
N ARG A 50 0.40 -1.65 16.45
CA ARG A 50 1.20 -0.44 16.35
C ARG A 50 2.42 -0.62 15.48
N GLY A 51 2.68 0.40 14.70
CA GLY A 51 3.94 0.51 14.00
C GLY A 51 5.06 1.11 14.88
N PRO A 52 6.30 1.06 14.41
CA PRO A 52 7.47 1.46 15.20
C PRO A 52 7.51 2.96 15.51
N ARG A 53 6.65 3.77 14.92
CA ARG A 53 6.54 5.22 15.17
C ARG A 53 5.28 5.59 15.94
N GLY A 54 4.56 4.58 16.49
CA GLY A 54 3.38 4.76 17.32
C GLY A 54 2.06 4.84 16.55
N GLU A 55 2.07 4.76 15.22
CA GLU A 55 0.87 4.73 14.40
C GLU A 55 0.03 3.48 14.67
N LEU A 56 -1.30 3.67 14.82
CA LEU A 56 -2.25 2.58 14.97
C LEU A 56 -2.69 2.09 13.59
N TRP A 57 -2.59 0.78 13.34
CA TRP A 57 -2.93 0.18 12.05
C TRP A 57 -4.32 -0.44 12.03
N ALA A 58 -5.05 -0.20 10.95
CA ALA A 58 -6.33 -0.85 10.70
C ALA A 58 -6.14 -2.36 10.58
N ARG A 59 -6.90 -3.10 11.37
CA ARG A 59 -6.97 -4.56 11.31
C ARG A 59 -7.69 -4.98 10.03
N CYS A 60 -7.18 -6.01 9.38
CA CYS A 60 -7.83 -6.64 8.23
C CYS A 60 -7.61 -8.14 8.32
N SER A 61 -8.70 -8.89 8.25
CA SER A 61 -8.62 -10.34 8.25
C SER A 61 -7.92 -10.86 7.00
N GLN A 62 -7.33 -12.05 7.08
CA GLN A 62 -6.59 -12.64 6.00
C GLN A 62 -7.01 -14.08 5.77
N SER A 63 -7.39 -14.40 4.53
CA SER A 63 -7.65 -15.77 4.08
C SER A 63 -6.36 -16.32 3.47
N LEU A 64 -5.63 -17.12 4.23
CA LEU A 64 -4.35 -17.69 3.81
C LEU A 64 -4.41 -19.22 3.79
N ASN A 65 -3.71 -19.84 2.84
CA ASN A 65 -3.47 -21.29 2.87
C ASN A 65 -2.29 -21.64 3.80
N ALA A 66 -2.00 -22.93 3.94
CA ALA A 66 -0.89 -23.42 4.78
C ALA A 66 0.49 -22.87 4.38
N ALA A 67 0.66 -22.42 3.12
CA ALA A 67 1.90 -21.80 2.63
C ALA A 67 1.90 -20.26 2.80
N GLY A 68 0.92 -19.69 3.52
CA GLY A 68 0.80 -18.25 3.75
C GLY A 68 0.40 -17.44 2.50
N LYS A 69 -0.11 -18.09 1.46
CA LYS A 69 -0.57 -17.41 0.24
C LYS A 69 -2.05 -17.07 0.33
N PRO A 70 -2.48 -15.86 -0.14
CA PRO A 70 -3.87 -15.46 -0.15
C PRO A 70 -4.75 -16.42 -0.96
N THR A 71 -5.89 -16.81 -0.39
CA THR A 71 -6.90 -17.71 -0.99
C THR A 71 -8.26 -17.03 -1.09
N GLY A 72 -9.16 -17.61 -1.87
CA GLY A 72 -10.51 -17.07 -2.11
C GLY A 72 -10.57 -16.22 -3.39
N LYS A 73 -11.78 -15.89 -3.80
CA LYS A 73 -12.03 -15.08 -5.00
C LYS A 73 -11.50 -13.66 -4.80
N PRO A 74 -10.83 -13.07 -5.81
CA PRO A 74 -10.33 -11.71 -5.70
C PRO A 74 -11.45 -10.68 -5.74
N GLN A 75 -11.38 -9.72 -4.84
CA GLN A 75 -12.18 -8.50 -4.86
C GLN A 75 -11.37 -7.39 -5.52
N TRP A 76 -11.41 -7.32 -6.84
CA TRP A 76 -10.50 -6.54 -7.68
C TRP A 76 -10.42 -5.03 -7.38
N ARG A 77 -11.42 -4.47 -6.72
CA ARG A 77 -11.47 -3.05 -6.36
C ARG A 77 -10.95 -2.77 -4.96
N LEU A 78 -10.66 -3.81 -4.18
CA LEU A 78 -10.30 -3.69 -2.78
C LEU A 78 -8.88 -4.20 -2.55
N VAL A 79 -8.20 -3.53 -1.63
CA VAL A 79 -6.85 -3.86 -1.21
C VAL A 79 -6.87 -4.28 0.25
N ASN A 80 -6.24 -5.40 0.57
CA ASN A 80 -6.02 -5.82 1.94
C ASN A 80 -4.91 -4.97 2.57
N SER A 81 -5.27 -4.13 3.53
CA SER A 81 -4.38 -3.16 4.17
C SER A 81 -3.17 -3.83 4.84
N THR A 82 -3.38 -4.95 5.52
CA THR A 82 -2.32 -5.71 6.19
C THR A 82 -1.28 -6.23 5.20
N ARG A 83 -1.71 -6.80 4.06
CA ARG A 83 -0.78 -7.28 3.03
C ARG A 83 -0.08 -6.14 2.30
N ARG A 84 -0.78 -5.05 2.04
CA ARG A 84 -0.18 -3.84 1.44
C ARG A 84 0.87 -3.23 2.36
N ARG A 85 0.55 -3.06 3.65
CA ARG A 85 1.50 -2.62 4.67
C ARG A 85 2.75 -3.51 4.67
N LYS A 86 2.58 -4.83 4.78
CA LYS A 86 3.69 -5.79 4.80
C LYS A 86 4.56 -5.72 3.54
N ALA A 87 3.94 -5.60 2.36
CA ALA A 87 4.69 -5.45 1.10
C ALA A 87 5.49 -4.14 1.07
N MET A 88 4.91 -3.05 1.57
CA MET A 88 5.57 -1.75 1.63
C MET A 88 6.69 -1.70 2.68
N GLU A 89 6.48 -2.24 3.88
CA GLU A 89 7.49 -2.30 4.94
C GLU A 89 8.72 -3.10 4.51
N GLN A 90 8.49 -4.26 3.88
CA GLN A 90 9.54 -5.19 3.48
C GLN A 90 10.07 -4.95 2.05
N LEU A 91 9.59 -3.92 1.36
CA LEU A 91 9.94 -3.63 -0.04
C LEU A 91 9.78 -4.86 -0.94
N ARG A 92 8.64 -5.57 -0.77
CA ARG A 92 8.28 -6.74 -1.56
C ARG A 92 7.32 -6.36 -2.68
N CYS A 93 7.39 -7.12 -3.77
CA CYS A 93 6.52 -6.94 -4.93
C CYS A 93 5.04 -7.05 -4.56
N GLN A 94 4.24 -6.03 -4.85
CA GLN A 94 2.81 -6.01 -4.56
C GLN A 94 2.01 -7.10 -5.31
N ILE A 95 2.57 -7.65 -6.39
CA ILE A 95 1.91 -8.68 -7.22
C ILE A 95 2.20 -10.08 -6.66
N GLY A 96 3.45 -10.45 -6.47
CA GLY A 96 3.83 -11.82 -6.12
C GLY A 96 4.44 -11.97 -4.72
N PHE A 97 4.62 -10.88 -3.98
CA PHE A 97 5.31 -10.83 -2.69
C PHE A 97 6.77 -11.37 -2.74
N CYS A 98 7.34 -11.48 -3.93
CA CYS A 98 8.74 -11.81 -4.14
C CYS A 98 9.64 -10.58 -3.85
N PRO A 99 10.98 -10.74 -3.70
CA PRO A 99 11.91 -9.62 -3.64
C PRO A 99 11.68 -8.67 -4.81
N ALA A 100 11.65 -7.36 -4.52
CA ALA A 100 11.44 -6.34 -5.55
C ALA A 100 12.70 -5.56 -5.88
N GLU A 101 13.80 -5.81 -5.16
CA GLU A 101 15.08 -5.17 -5.39
C GLU A 101 15.67 -5.58 -6.74
N THR A 102 16.25 -4.62 -7.43
CA THR A 102 16.96 -4.80 -8.69
C THR A 102 18.36 -4.18 -8.55
N GLU A 103 19.25 -4.39 -9.51
CA GLU A 103 20.58 -3.76 -9.53
C GLU A 103 20.51 -2.22 -9.54
N ARG A 104 19.41 -1.66 -10.05
CA ARG A 104 19.18 -0.21 -10.12
C ARG A 104 18.38 0.35 -8.93
N GLY A 105 17.86 -0.51 -8.05
CA GLY A 105 17.00 -0.13 -6.93
C GLY A 105 15.60 -0.74 -7.03
N TYR A 106 14.61 -0.06 -6.47
CA TYR A 106 13.22 -0.50 -6.40
C TYR A 106 12.36 0.24 -7.42
N VAL A 107 11.53 -0.49 -8.17
CA VAL A 107 10.64 0.11 -9.16
C VAL A 107 9.25 0.33 -8.56
N PHE A 108 8.79 1.56 -8.58
CA PHE A 108 7.46 1.98 -8.14
C PHE A 108 6.65 2.47 -9.35
N LEU A 109 5.38 2.06 -9.42
CA LEU A 109 4.45 2.47 -10.47
C LEU A 109 3.37 3.38 -9.88
N THR A 110 3.16 4.53 -10.50
CA THR A 110 2.06 5.43 -10.18
C THR A 110 1.21 5.70 -11.42
N GLY A 111 -0.08 6.01 -11.25
CA GLY A 111 -0.89 6.52 -12.34
C GLY A 111 -0.52 7.97 -12.65
N THR A 112 -0.71 8.41 -13.90
CA THR A 112 -0.42 9.80 -14.32
C THR A 112 -1.22 10.85 -13.53
N ALA A 113 -2.41 10.50 -13.03
CA ALA A 113 -3.19 11.40 -12.19
C ALA A 113 -2.55 11.61 -10.81
N GLU A 114 -1.90 10.58 -10.25
CA GLU A 114 -1.14 10.68 -9.00
C GLU A 114 0.17 11.44 -9.24
N ASP A 115 0.82 11.20 -10.38
CA ASP A 115 2.06 11.90 -10.78
C ASP A 115 1.83 13.40 -10.99
N ALA A 116 0.70 13.81 -11.54
CA ALA A 116 0.35 15.22 -11.72
C ALA A 116 0.28 16.00 -10.40
N SER A 117 0.17 15.33 -9.25
CA SER A 117 0.26 15.95 -7.93
C SER A 117 1.71 16.27 -7.50
N HIS A 118 2.71 15.67 -8.14
CA HIS A 118 4.11 15.96 -7.87
C HIS A 118 4.54 17.27 -8.53
N ARG A 119 4.93 18.22 -7.71
CA ARG A 119 5.53 19.47 -8.20
C ARG A 119 7.01 19.25 -8.48
N ALA A 120 7.50 19.87 -9.54
CA ALA A 120 8.92 19.81 -9.87
C ALA A 120 9.76 20.30 -8.68
N GLY A 121 10.70 19.45 -8.23
CA GLY A 121 11.57 19.73 -7.08
C GLY A 121 11.05 19.24 -5.72
N GLU A 122 9.83 18.73 -5.63
CA GLU A 122 9.34 18.09 -4.41
C GLU A 122 9.72 16.60 -4.36
N PRO A 123 9.94 16.04 -3.14
CA PRO A 123 10.19 14.61 -2.99
C PRO A 123 8.99 13.78 -3.48
N VAL A 124 9.26 12.74 -4.27
CA VAL A 124 8.23 11.80 -4.69
C VAL A 124 7.82 10.92 -3.52
N ARG A 125 6.53 10.87 -3.23
CA ARG A 125 5.95 10.05 -2.17
C ARG A 125 4.92 9.10 -2.76
N THR A 126 4.95 7.85 -2.34
CA THR A 126 4.04 6.83 -2.85
C THR A 126 3.50 5.93 -1.75
N ALA A 127 2.22 5.57 -1.88
CA ALA A 127 1.57 4.53 -1.09
C ALA A 127 1.60 3.16 -1.78
N GLN A 128 2.08 3.09 -3.03
CA GLN A 128 2.13 1.86 -3.80
C GLN A 128 3.39 1.07 -3.45
N PRO A 129 3.30 -0.22 -3.04
CA PRO A 129 4.48 -1.06 -2.87
C PRO A 129 5.21 -1.27 -4.21
N PRO A 130 6.53 -1.56 -4.18
CA PRO A 130 7.30 -1.75 -5.39
C PRO A 130 6.83 -2.97 -6.20
N VAL A 131 7.26 -3.03 -7.46
CA VAL A 131 7.01 -4.15 -8.37
C VAL A 131 8.34 -4.72 -8.84
N CYS A 132 8.53 -6.04 -8.76
CA CYS A 132 9.73 -6.67 -9.30
C CYS A 132 9.69 -6.75 -10.83
N LEU A 133 10.83 -6.87 -11.48
CA LEU A 133 10.94 -6.90 -12.95
C LEU A 133 10.06 -7.98 -13.59
N LYS A 134 9.96 -9.17 -12.96
CA LYS A 134 9.11 -10.25 -13.43
C LYS A 134 7.64 -9.88 -13.58
N HIS A 135 7.14 -9.03 -12.69
CA HIS A 135 5.71 -8.66 -12.64
C HIS A 135 5.42 -7.27 -13.23
N LEU A 136 6.43 -6.56 -13.71
CA LEU A 136 6.30 -5.16 -14.11
C LEU A 136 5.29 -4.98 -15.25
N ARG A 137 5.42 -5.78 -16.34
CA ARG A 137 4.49 -5.74 -17.46
C ARG A 137 3.08 -6.19 -17.06
N SER A 138 2.98 -7.26 -16.27
CA SER A 138 1.67 -7.71 -15.78
C SER A 138 0.99 -6.67 -14.91
N ALA A 139 1.73 -5.91 -14.11
CA ALA A 139 1.17 -4.84 -13.28
C ALA A 139 0.53 -3.75 -14.15
N THR A 140 1.20 -3.30 -15.21
CA THR A 140 0.67 -2.26 -16.11
C THR A 140 -0.47 -2.76 -16.99
N GLU A 141 -0.44 -4.03 -17.42
CA GLU A 141 -1.50 -4.63 -18.22
C GLU A 141 -2.78 -4.93 -17.42
N LEU A 142 -2.66 -5.26 -16.13
CA LEU A 142 -3.77 -5.73 -15.30
C LEU A 142 -4.39 -4.66 -14.41
N CYS A 143 -3.65 -3.59 -14.10
CA CYS A 143 -4.13 -2.54 -13.20
C CYS A 143 -4.93 -1.47 -13.97
N PRO A 144 -6.25 -1.34 -13.76
CA PRO A 144 -7.07 -0.33 -14.45
C PRO A 144 -6.61 1.12 -14.20
N HIS A 145 -6.01 1.38 -13.04
CA HIS A 145 -5.49 2.71 -12.70
C HIS A 145 -4.28 3.10 -13.56
N LEU A 146 -3.55 2.13 -14.10
CA LEU A 146 -2.37 2.35 -14.94
C LEU A 146 -2.70 2.38 -16.44
N TRP A 147 -3.91 2.02 -16.85
CA TRP A 147 -4.30 1.98 -18.28
C TRP A 147 -4.42 3.38 -18.90
N LYS A 148 -4.70 4.39 -18.11
CA LYS A 148 -4.78 5.80 -18.56
C LYS A 148 -3.43 6.48 -18.67
N GLY A 149 -2.38 5.73 -18.42
CA GLY A 149 -1.01 6.18 -18.34
C GLY A 149 -0.41 5.90 -16.96
N HIS A 150 0.91 5.72 -16.94
CA HIS A 150 1.66 5.47 -15.72
C HIS A 150 3.05 6.07 -15.82
N VAL A 151 3.62 6.33 -14.66
CA VAL A 151 5.02 6.73 -14.51
C VAL A 151 5.72 5.66 -13.66
N ALA A 152 6.90 5.29 -14.06
CA ALA A 152 7.76 4.36 -13.32
C ALA A 152 8.94 5.13 -12.70
N PHE A 153 9.07 5.02 -11.40
CA PHE A 153 10.22 5.54 -10.66
C PHE A 153 11.13 4.37 -10.26
N CYS A 154 12.40 4.46 -10.58
CA CYS A 154 13.42 3.54 -10.08
C CYS A 154 14.21 4.27 -8.98
N ALA A 155 14.05 3.87 -7.73
CA ALA A 155 14.65 4.53 -6.57
C ALA A 155 15.70 3.63 -5.91
N ARG A 156 16.92 4.14 -5.75
CA ARG A 156 18.01 3.43 -5.04
C ARG A 156 17.83 3.44 -3.55
N ALA A 157 17.20 4.48 -3.02
CA ALA A 157 16.89 4.61 -1.60
C ALA A 157 15.45 5.05 -1.39
N THR A 158 14.84 4.60 -0.30
CA THR A 158 13.50 5.01 0.09
C THR A 158 13.36 4.93 1.61
N SER A 159 12.61 5.84 2.19
CA SER A 159 12.37 5.86 3.64
C SER A 159 10.89 5.99 3.96
N PRO A 160 10.39 5.36 5.05
CA PRO A 160 9.04 5.62 5.54
C PRO A 160 8.89 7.10 5.89
N TRP A 161 7.85 7.73 5.34
CA TRP A 161 7.60 9.17 5.54
C TRP A 161 6.36 9.44 6.39
N GLY A 162 5.32 8.64 6.26
CA GLY A 162 4.05 8.84 6.93
C GLY A 162 3.03 7.77 6.58
N VAL A 163 1.78 8.05 6.86
CA VAL A 163 0.66 7.11 6.63
C VAL A 163 -0.57 7.84 6.09
N ILE A 164 -1.42 7.09 5.40
CA ILE A 164 -2.81 7.46 5.07
C ILE A 164 -3.74 6.59 5.89
N GLY A 165 -4.88 7.14 6.32
CA GLY A 165 -5.89 6.40 7.06
C GLY A 165 -7.07 7.26 7.47
N THR A 166 -7.99 6.67 8.22
CA THR A 166 -9.16 7.35 8.74
C THR A 166 -8.79 8.15 10.00
N ARG A 167 -9.09 9.45 10.00
CA ARG A 167 -8.92 10.31 11.18
C ARG A 167 -10.15 10.22 12.06
N TYR A 168 -9.94 10.21 13.36
CA TYR A 168 -11.00 10.18 14.36
C TYR A 168 -10.98 11.42 15.23
N ARG A 169 -12.11 11.72 15.83
CA ARG A 169 -12.26 12.73 16.87
C ARG A 169 -13.17 12.21 17.98
N LEU A 170 -13.00 12.75 19.17
CA LEU A 170 -13.95 12.55 20.27
C LEU A 170 -15.13 13.51 20.10
N THR A 171 -16.33 12.95 20.19
CA THR A 171 -17.61 13.70 20.15
C THR A 171 -18.36 13.45 21.46
N ALA A 172 -19.47 14.14 21.66
CA ALA A 172 -20.34 13.91 22.82
C ALA A 172 -20.91 12.48 22.90
N THR A 173 -20.97 11.78 21.75
CA THR A 173 -21.48 10.40 21.63
C THR A 173 -20.38 9.34 21.53
N GLY A 174 -19.10 9.72 21.64
CA GLY A 174 -17.94 8.83 21.54
C GLY A 174 -17.01 9.14 20.36
N LEU A 175 -16.20 8.16 19.99
CA LEU A 175 -15.30 8.27 18.83
C LEU A 175 -16.10 8.27 17.53
N ALA A 176 -15.79 9.23 16.65
CA ALA A 176 -16.37 9.30 15.32
C ALA A 176 -15.28 9.55 14.27
N PRO A 177 -15.36 8.91 13.09
CA PRO A 177 -14.49 9.25 12.00
C PRO A 177 -14.77 10.68 11.54
N LEU A 178 -13.72 11.38 11.13
CA LEU A 178 -13.89 12.65 10.43
C LEU A 178 -14.41 12.36 9.02
N PRO A 179 -15.37 13.16 8.51
CA PRO A 179 -15.80 13.06 7.12
C PRO A 179 -14.59 13.18 6.20
N VAL A 180 -14.55 12.34 5.18
CA VAL A 180 -13.54 12.44 4.12
C VAL A 180 -13.95 13.62 3.23
N GLU A 181 -13.59 14.84 3.62
CA GLU A 181 -13.61 15.96 2.70
C GLU A 181 -12.36 15.87 1.84
N GLY A 182 -12.53 15.22 0.67
CA GLY A 182 -11.66 15.45 -0.47
C GLY A 182 -10.21 15.03 -0.36
N ASP A 183 -9.77 14.30 0.65
CA ASP A 183 -8.45 13.67 0.58
C ASP A 183 -8.17 12.78 1.80
N ASP A 184 -7.76 11.57 1.50
CA ASP A 184 -6.91 10.78 2.36
C ASP A 184 -5.51 11.46 2.44
N ALA A 185 -5.47 12.71 2.89
CA ALA A 185 -4.22 13.45 2.96
C ALA A 185 -3.24 12.71 3.86
N PRO A 186 -2.05 12.41 3.37
CA PRO A 186 -1.08 11.67 4.15
C PRO A 186 -0.63 12.48 5.39
N VAL A 187 -0.45 11.78 6.50
CA VAL A 187 0.05 12.33 7.76
C VAL A 187 1.50 11.90 7.95
N ALA A 188 2.40 12.87 8.00
CA ALA A 188 3.82 12.61 8.23
C ALA A 188 4.07 12.01 9.62
N TYR A 189 5.08 11.18 9.74
CA TYR A 189 5.54 10.74 11.06
C TYR A 189 6.01 11.93 11.90
N GLY A 190 5.67 11.91 13.19
CA GLY A 190 5.90 13.01 14.11
C GLY A 190 4.80 14.09 14.11
N HIS A 191 3.84 14.03 13.22
CA HIS A 191 2.72 14.98 13.24
C HIS A 191 1.75 14.66 14.39
N PRO A 192 1.25 15.65 15.15
CA PRO A 192 0.36 15.41 16.30
C PRO A 192 -0.93 14.64 15.98
N GLN A 193 -1.44 14.77 14.77
CA GLN A 193 -2.62 14.02 14.31
C GLN A 193 -2.40 12.51 14.17
N LEU A 194 -1.16 12.04 14.21
CA LEU A 194 -0.85 10.61 14.07
C LEU A 194 -1.52 9.78 15.19
N GLY A 195 -1.63 10.34 16.39
CA GLY A 195 -2.30 9.70 17.51
C GLY A 195 -3.82 9.53 17.34
N TRP A 196 -4.43 10.23 16.40
CA TRP A 196 -5.86 10.19 16.11
C TRP A 196 -6.19 9.57 14.76
N LEU A 197 -5.23 8.88 14.16
CA LEU A 197 -5.33 8.26 12.84
C LEU A 197 -5.32 6.74 12.94
N LEU A 198 -6.28 6.09 12.29
CA LEU A 198 -6.26 4.65 12.03
C LEU A 198 -5.64 4.43 10.66
N ALA A 199 -4.38 4.07 10.64
CA ALA A 199 -3.58 3.95 9.42
C ALA A 199 -3.98 2.73 8.59
N SER A 200 -4.11 2.90 7.28
CA SER A 200 -4.39 1.84 6.31
C SER A 200 -3.30 1.67 5.25
N GLN A 201 -2.48 2.70 5.03
CA GLN A 201 -1.45 2.72 4.01
C GLN A 201 -0.18 3.37 4.53
N LEU A 202 0.97 2.73 4.30
CA LEU A 202 2.29 3.30 4.53
C LEU A 202 2.70 4.15 3.33
N ILE A 203 3.18 5.35 3.59
CA ILE A 203 3.79 6.22 2.58
C ILE A 203 5.31 6.13 2.69
N ARG A 204 5.96 5.95 1.56
CA ARG A 204 7.42 6.08 1.45
C ARG A 204 7.79 7.29 0.60
N GLU A 205 8.86 7.94 0.98
CA GLU A 205 9.52 8.96 0.21
C GLU A 205 10.64 8.30 -0.61
N LEU A 206 10.64 8.56 -1.91
CA LEU A 206 11.65 8.04 -2.83
C LEU A 206 12.84 9.00 -2.84
N ARG A 207 14.04 8.45 -2.76
CA ARG A 207 15.30 9.18 -2.78
C ARG A 207 16.25 8.58 -3.81
N ASP A 208 17.12 9.40 -4.38
CA ASP A 208 18.03 8.96 -5.43
C ASP A 208 17.26 8.14 -6.49
N TYR A 209 16.26 8.76 -7.07
CA TYR A 209 15.38 8.12 -8.04
C TYR A 209 15.52 8.73 -9.44
N GLU A 210 15.17 7.93 -10.42
CA GLU A 210 15.02 8.34 -11.82
C GLU A 210 13.65 7.92 -12.35
N VAL A 211 13.10 8.68 -13.28
CA VAL A 211 11.95 8.24 -14.09
C VAL A 211 12.47 7.34 -15.19
N VAL A 212 11.89 6.15 -15.31
CA VAL A 212 12.37 5.12 -16.23
C VAL A 212 11.29 4.69 -17.20
N ASN A 213 11.71 4.33 -18.42
CA ASN A 213 10.85 3.63 -19.34
C ASN A 213 10.83 2.14 -18.99
N LEU A 214 9.65 1.53 -18.96
CA LEU A 214 9.51 0.09 -18.64
C LEU A 214 10.21 -0.80 -19.65
N ASP A 215 10.28 -0.41 -20.92
CA ASP A 215 10.95 -1.17 -21.97
C ASP A 215 12.47 -1.24 -21.76
N ASP A 216 13.05 -0.25 -21.11
CA ASP A 216 14.47 -0.26 -20.73
C ASP A 216 14.78 -1.20 -19.57
N LEU A 217 13.77 -1.47 -18.71
CA LEU A 217 13.90 -2.37 -17.57
C LEU A 217 13.60 -3.84 -17.94
N VAL A 218 12.64 -4.06 -18.82
CA VAL A 218 12.19 -5.41 -19.21
C VAL A 218 12.00 -5.46 -20.73
N PRO A 219 13.05 -5.73 -21.50
CA PRO A 219 12.97 -5.87 -22.96
C PRO A 219 11.92 -6.91 -23.40
N ALA A 220 11.24 -6.63 -24.50
CA ALA A 220 10.14 -7.45 -25.01
C ALA A 220 10.50 -8.93 -25.24
N ALA A 221 11.76 -9.24 -25.54
CA ALA A 221 12.24 -10.60 -25.80
C ALA A 221 12.19 -11.54 -24.58
N GLN A 222 12.26 -11.01 -23.35
CA GLN A 222 12.21 -11.83 -22.11
C GLN A 222 10.80 -12.28 -21.75
N THR A 223 9.77 -11.71 -22.36
CA THR A 223 8.36 -12.01 -22.05
C THR A 223 7.91 -13.34 -22.67
N ALA A 224 8.55 -13.81 -23.73
CA ALA A 224 8.20 -15.06 -24.44
C ALA A 224 8.66 -16.31 -23.66
N ALA A 225 9.80 -16.27 -22.99
CA ALA A 225 10.37 -17.40 -22.24
C ALA A 225 9.66 -17.71 -20.91
N GLN A 226 8.83 -16.80 -20.40
CA GLN A 226 8.10 -16.98 -19.13
C GLN A 226 6.67 -17.50 -19.28
N ARG A 227 6.24 -17.76 -20.52
CA ARG A 227 4.91 -18.33 -20.88
C ARG A 227 4.95 -19.81 -21.23
N SER A 228 6.10 -20.47 -21.11
CA SER A 228 6.28 -21.91 -21.37
C SER A 228 6.14 -22.75 -20.13
#